data_8a356bda2a3c9c6d307db7d6b3599760
#
_entry.id   8a356bda2a3c9c6d307db7d6b3599760
#
_cell.length_a   1.000
_cell.length_b   1.000
_cell.length_c   1.000
_cell.angle_alpha   90.00
_cell.angle_beta   90.00
_cell.angle_gamma   90.00
#
_symmetry.space_group_name_H-M   'P 1'
#
loop_
_entity.id
_entity.type
_entity.pdbx_description
1 polymer ?
#
loop_
_entity_poly.entity_id
_entity_poly.type
_entity_poly.pdbx_seq_one_letter_code
_entity_poly.pdbx_strand_id
1 'polypeptide(L)'
;MSDHQPAKTQPVAVVTGANSGIGRATAIYLAQQGYRVFGTVRSLDKAAKLVALAEKLGVAIELVEMDVADDASVRQGFADIFRATPHVDVLVNNAGIGGNGVTEETTPEQYFDSFNVNVVGVVRCTQQVLPQMRATKSGTIINISSIVGRIAAVAQSPYVTSKWALEGLTEGLAHEVAPF
;
A
#
# COMPACT_ATOMS: atom_id res chain seq x y z
N MET A 1 -6.37 -36.10 -26.18
CA MET A 1 -5.42 -35.00 -25.96
C MET A 1 -6.00 -34.21 -24.80
N SER A 2 -5.48 -34.39 -23.58
CA SER A 2 -5.93 -33.69 -22.38
C SER A 2 -5.30 -32.29 -22.38
N ASP A 3 -6.12 -31.28 -22.55
CA ASP A 3 -5.73 -29.87 -22.36
C ASP A 3 -5.19 -29.70 -20.93
N HIS A 4 -3.87 -29.73 -20.79
CA HIS A 4 -3.22 -29.28 -19.58
C HIS A 4 -3.26 -27.73 -19.57
N GLN A 5 -4.38 -27.16 -19.11
CA GLN A 5 -4.36 -25.75 -18.70
C GLN A 5 -3.37 -25.63 -17.53
N PRO A 6 -2.32 -24.80 -17.62
CA PRO A 6 -1.44 -24.56 -16.49
C PRO A 6 -2.28 -24.08 -15.32
N ALA A 7 -2.07 -24.66 -14.15
CA ALA A 7 -2.75 -24.24 -12.93
C ALA A 7 -2.55 -22.72 -12.78
N LYS A 8 -3.66 -21.94 -12.76
CA LYS A 8 -3.60 -20.51 -12.52
C LYS A 8 -2.91 -20.29 -11.19
N THR A 9 -1.72 -19.73 -11.21
CA THR A 9 -1.03 -19.34 -9.98
C THR A 9 -1.92 -18.35 -9.21
N GLN A 10 -2.05 -18.57 -7.91
CA GLN A 10 -2.84 -17.68 -7.04
C GLN A 10 -2.28 -16.25 -7.13
N PRO A 11 -3.10 -15.25 -7.46
CA PRO A 11 -2.62 -13.88 -7.56
C PRO A 11 -2.19 -13.34 -6.19
N VAL A 12 -1.17 -12.51 -6.17
CA VAL A 12 -0.54 -11.99 -4.96
C VAL A 12 -0.83 -10.51 -4.79
N ALA A 13 -1.29 -10.12 -3.62
CA ALA A 13 -1.55 -8.73 -3.26
C ALA A 13 -0.75 -8.31 -2.02
N VAL A 14 -0.19 -7.10 -2.06
CA VAL A 14 0.41 -6.44 -0.91
C VAL A 14 -0.45 -5.25 -0.52
N VAL A 15 -0.85 -5.16 0.76
CA VAL A 15 -1.65 -4.04 1.29
C VAL A 15 -0.87 -3.37 2.41
N THR A 16 -0.49 -2.10 2.23
CA THR A 16 0.22 -1.36 3.27
C THR A 16 -0.72 -0.79 4.32
N GLY A 17 -0.32 -0.80 5.60
CA GLY A 17 -1.15 -0.33 6.69
C GLY A 17 -2.40 -1.18 6.94
N ALA A 18 -2.28 -2.50 6.83
CA ALA A 18 -3.39 -3.45 6.89
C ALA A 18 -3.99 -3.67 8.30
N ASN A 19 -3.43 -3.08 9.35
CA ASN A 19 -3.89 -3.32 10.74
C ASN A 19 -5.22 -2.65 11.08
N SER A 20 -5.71 -1.68 10.30
CA SER A 20 -6.91 -0.90 10.63
C SER A 20 -7.62 -0.33 9.39
N GLY A 21 -8.83 0.19 9.60
CA GLY A 21 -9.58 0.97 8.61
C GLY A 21 -9.73 0.30 7.25
N ILE A 22 -9.52 1.09 6.22
CA ILE A 22 -9.63 0.67 4.81
C ILE A 22 -8.61 -0.43 4.50
N GLY A 23 -7.36 -0.31 4.95
CA GLY A 23 -6.32 -1.32 4.68
C GLY A 23 -6.70 -2.71 5.20
N ARG A 24 -7.25 -2.80 6.43
CA ARG A 24 -7.74 -4.07 6.97
C ARG A 24 -8.90 -4.64 6.16
N ALA A 25 -9.87 -3.81 5.81
CA ALA A 25 -11.01 -4.23 5.01
C ALA A 25 -10.59 -4.71 3.62
N THR A 26 -9.66 -3.99 2.99
CA THR A 26 -9.10 -4.36 1.67
C THR A 26 -8.32 -5.66 1.72
N ALA A 27 -7.46 -5.86 2.73
CA ALA A 27 -6.70 -7.09 2.88
C ALA A 27 -7.63 -8.31 3.06
N ILE A 28 -8.63 -8.20 3.91
CA ILE A 28 -9.65 -9.25 4.10
C ILE A 28 -10.42 -9.51 2.80
N TYR A 29 -10.88 -8.45 2.13
CA TYR A 29 -11.64 -8.58 0.89
C TYR A 29 -10.84 -9.29 -0.22
N LEU A 30 -9.59 -8.90 -0.42
CA LEU A 30 -8.73 -9.54 -1.42
C LEU A 30 -8.48 -11.02 -1.08
N ALA A 31 -8.28 -11.36 0.19
CA ALA A 31 -8.15 -12.75 0.62
C ALA A 31 -9.42 -13.57 0.35
N GLN A 32 -10.61 -13.00 0.58
CA GLN A 32 -11.90 -13.62 0.22
C GLN A 32 -12.07 -13.79 -1.29
N GLN A 33 -11.45 -12.94 -2.11
CA GLN A 33 -11.44 -13.06 -3.58
C GLN A 33 -10.37 -14.03 -4.10
N GLY A 34 -9.70 -14.77 -3.20
CA GLY A 34 -8.74 -15.80 -3.58
C GLY A 34 -7.31 -15.29 -3.79
N TYR A 35 -7.00 -14.05 -3.45
CA TYR A 35 -5.62 -13.56 -3.47
C TYR A 35 -4.82 -14.14 -2.30
N ARG A 36 -3.54 -14.42 -2.51
CA ARG A 36 -2.54 -14.53 -1.47
C ARG A 36 -2.20 -13.11 -1.00
N VAL A 37 -2.50 -12.77 0.25
CA VAL A 37 -2.40 -11.39 0.71
C VAL A 37 -1.28 -11.23 1.75
N PHE A 38 -0.35 -10.32 1.46
CA PHE A 38 0.61 -9.80 2.43
C PHE A 38 0.07 -8.48 3.00
N GLY A 39 -0.29 -8.49 4.28
CA GLY A 39 -0.72 -7.30 5.01
C GLY A 39 0.44 -6.70 5.79
N THR A 40 0.88 -5.47 5.43
CA THR A 40 1.98 -4.87 6.18
C THR A 40 1.50 -4.02 7.34
N VAL A 41 2.22 -4.08 8.43
CA VAL A 41 1.95 -3.38 9.69
C VAL A 41 3.24 -2.82 10.27
N ARG A 42 3.19 -1.66 10.95
CA ARG A 42 4.39 -1.07 11.57
C ARG A 42 4.91 -1.86 12.79
N SER A 43 4.06 -2.69 13.39
CA SER A 43 4.41 -3.58 14.50
C SER A 43 3.41 -4.73 14.48
N LEU A 44 3.91 -5.95 14.61
CA LEU A 44 3.08 -7.17 14.64
C LEU A 44 2.11 -7.19 15.82
N ASP A 45 2.49 -6.60 16.96
CA ASP A 45 1.63 -6.50 18.14
C ASP A 45 0.31 -5.76 17.86
N LYS A 46 0.29 -4.87 16.87
CA LYS A 46 -0.90 -4.10 16.47
C LYS A 46 -1.80 -4.85 15.48
N ALA A 47 -1.41 -6.04 15.04
CA ALA A 47 -2.15 -6.82 14.05
C ALA A 47 -3.28 -7.69 14.64
N ALA A 48 -3.41 -7.80 15.97
CA ALA A 48 -4.35 -8.70 16.62
C ALA A 48 -5.79 -8.62 16.10
N LYS A 49 -6.29 -7.40 15.81
CA LYS A 49 -7.65 -7.22 15.26
C LYS A 49 -7.76 -7.71 13.81
N LEU A 50 -6.69 -7.61 13.02
CA LEU A 50 -6.67 -8.14 11.66
C LEU A 50 -6.66 -9.67 11.69
N VAL A 51 -5.80 -10.27 12.52
CA VAL A 51 -5.69 -11.73 12.69
C VAL A 51 -7.03 -12.32 13.13
N ALA A 52 -7.61 -11.81 14.22
CA ALA A 52 -8.90 -12.28 14.73
C ALA A 52 -10.04 -12.18 13.70
N LEU A 53 -10.04 -11.12 12.88
CA LEU A 53 -11.04 -10.95 11.83
C LEU A 53 -10.80 -11.92 10.67
N ALA A 54 -9.56 -12.15 10.26
CA ALA A 54 -9.18 -13.11 9.23
C ALA A 54 -9.58 -14.53 9.63
N GLU A 55 -9.25 -14.94 10.86
CA GLU A 55 -9.66 -16.24 11.43
C GLU A 55 -11.19 -16.41 11.45
N LYS A 56 -11.90 -15.39 11.94
CA LYS A 56 -13.38 -15.40 11.97
C LYS A 56 -14.01 -15.60 10.59
N LEU A 57 -13.37 -15.07 9.54
CA LEU A 57 -13.86 -15.12 8.17
C LEU A 57 -13.26 -16.29 7.36
N GLY A 58 -12.41 -17.11 7.97
CA GLY A 58 -11.80 -18.27 7.32
C GLY A 58 -10.82 -17.91 6.20
N VAL A 59 -10.16 -16.74 6.29
CA VAL A 59 -9.16 -16.30 5.31
C VAL A 59 -7.79 -16.18 5.95
N ALA A 60 -6.73 -16.31 5.13
CA ALA A 60 -5.34 -16.15 5.56
C ALA A 60 -4.77 -14.81 5.07
N ILE A 61 -4.05 -14.11 5.94
CA ILE A 61 -3.26 -12.92 5.60
C ILE A 61 -1.87 -13.09 6.21
N GLU A 62 -0.85 -13.03 5.36
CA GLU A 62 0.53 -13.08 5.80
C GLU A 62 0.95 -11.69 6.28
N LEU A 63 1.40 -11.60 7.52
CA LEU A 63 1.81 -10.34 8.13
C LEU A 63 3.28 -10.06 7.85
N VAL A 64 3.56 -8.83 7.44
CA VAL A 64 4.93 -8.33 7.25
C VAL A 64 5.09 -7.05 8.07
N GLU A 65 6.11 -7.01 8.95
CA GLU A 65 6.45 -5.79 9.65
C GLU A 65 7.15 -4.82 8.70
N MET A 66 6.55 -3.64 8.50
CA MET A 66 7.08 -2.64 7.58
C MET A 66 6.54 -1.25 7.91
N ASP A 67 7.45 -0.29 8.13
CA ASP A 67 7.14 1.13 8.19
C ASP A 67 7.45 1.80 6.85
N VAL A 68 6.43 2.32 6.19
CA VAL A 68 6.57 3.01 4.89
C VAL A 68 7.35 4.32 4.98
N ALA A 69 7.50 4.88 6.19
CA ALA A 69 8.29 6.09 6.44
C ALA A 69 9.80 5.80 6.49
N ASP A 70 10.21 4.55 6.60
CA ASP A 70 11.60 4.12 6.70
C ASP A 70 12.01 3.28 5.49
N ASP A 71 13.07 3.72 4.82
CA ASP A 71 13.55 3.13 3.58
C ASP A 71 14.16 1.72 3.79
N ALA A 72 14.86 1.51 4.91
CA ALA A 72 15.43 0.20 5.25
C ALA A 72 14.32 -0.80 5.61
N SER A 73 13.30 -0.36 6.34
CA SER A 73 12.12 -1.15 6.67
C SER A 73 11.35 -1.58 5.42
N VAL A 74 11.14 -0.68 4.47
CA VAL A 74 10.46 -1.02 3.20
C VAL A 74 11.27 -2.03 2.40
N ARG A 75 12.59 -1.83 2.23
CA ARG A 75 13.43 -2.82 1.54
C ARG A 75 13.40 -4.18 2.21
N GLN A 76 13.50 -4.23 3.53
CA GLN A 76 13.46 -5.50 4.26
C GLN A 76 12.10 -6.19 4.12
N GLY A 77 10.99 -5.45 4.28
CA GLY A 77 9.64 -5.99 4.15
C GLY A 77 9.38 -6.58 2.76
N PHE A 78 9.80 -5.89 1.69
CA PHE A 78 9.68 -6.44 0.34
C PHE A 78 10.67 -7.59 0.06
N ALA A 79 11.85 -7.59 0.66
CA ALA A 79 12.75 -8.75 0.59
C ALA A 79 12.13 -10.00 1.22
N ASP A 80 11.38 -9.85 2.32
CA ASP A 80 10.66 -10.95 2.96
C ASP A 80 9.49 -11.43 2.09
N ILE A 81 8.74 -10.52 1.48
CA ILE A 81 7.68 -10.85 0.53
C ILE A 81 8.25 -11.59 -0.68
N PHE A 82 9.30 -11.08 -1.33
CA PHE A 82 9.89 -11.70 -2.50
C PHE A 82 10.65 -13.02 -2.22
N ARG A 83 10.96 -13.30 -0.95
CA ARG A 83 11.43 -14.62 -0.52
C ARG A 83 10.31 -15.66 -0.51
N ALA A 84 9.07 -15.21 -0.23
CA ALA A 84 7.88 -16.05 -0.16
C ALA A 84 7.14 -16.20 -1.51
N THR A 85 7.32 -15.25 -2.44
CA THR A 85 6.70 -15.25 -3.78
C THR A 85 7.58 -14.53 -4.81
N PRO A 86 7.67 -15.03 -6.05
CA PRO A 86 8.49 -14.40 -7.08
C PRO A 86 7.85 -13.13 -7.68
N HIS A 87 6.58 -12.86 -7.39
CA HIS A 87 5.85 -11.74 -8.00
C HIS A 87 4.82 -11.14 -7.03
N VAL A 88 4.43 -9.91 -7.32
CA VAL A 88 3.32 -9.19 -6.72
C VAL A 88 2.44 -8.68 -7.87
N ASP A 89 1.17 -9.09 -7.91
CA ASP A 89 0.23 -8.67 -8.94
C ASP A 89 -0.47 -7.36 -8.59
N VAL A 90 -0.72 -7.13 -7.29
CA VAL A 90 -1.40 -5.93 -6.80
C VAL A 90 -0.65 -5.33 -5.62
N LEU A 91 -0.31 -4.05 -5.73
CA LEU A 91 0.16 -3.24 -4.61
C LEU A 91 -0.92 -2.22 -4.24
N VAL A 92 -1.41 -2.28 -3.00
CA VAL A 92 -2.32 -1.28 -2.43
C VAL A 92 -1.54 -0.41 -1.44
N ASN A 93 -1.16 0.78 -1.87
CA ASN A 93 -0.58 1.83 -1.03
C ASN A 93 -1.69 2.50 -0.22
N ASN A 94 -1.98 1.93 0.95
CA ASN A 94 -3.02 2.41 1.84
C ASN A 94 -2.45 3.06 3.12
N ALA A 95 -1.26 2.70 3.55
CA ALA A 95 -0.63 3.32 4.72
C ALA A 95 -0.61 4.84 4.59
N GLY A 96 -1.09 5.52 5.62
CA GLY A 96 -1.15 6.97 5.63
C GLY A 96 -1.45 7.51 7.02
N ILE A 97 -1.10 8.76 7.22
CA ILE A 97 -1.43 9.53 8.42
C ILE A 97 -2.25 10.75 8.05
N GLY A 98 -3.19 11.12 8.94
CA GLY A 98 -3.86 12.41 8.88
C GLY A 98 -2.97 13.51 9.48
N GLY A 99 -3.33 14.75 9.22
CA GLY A 99 -2.71 15.91 9.86
C GLY A 99 -3.77 17.00 10.01
N ASN A 100 -4.06 17.39 11.24
CA ASN A 100 -4.97 18.48 11.55
C ASN A 100 -4.16 19.67 12.08
N GLY A 101 -4.40 20.84 11.55
CA GLY A 101 -3.76 22.08 11.96
C GLY A 101 -3.94 23.17 10.91
N VAL A 102 -4.08 24.39 11.38
CA VAL A 102 -4.03 25.58 10.51
C VAL A 102 -2.58 25.86 10.14
N THR A 103 -2.35 26.42 8.97
CA THR A 103 -1.00 26.58 8.41
C THR A 103 -0.07 27.37 9.32
N GLU A 104 -0.57 28.40 9.99
CA GLU A 104 0.24 29.26 10.87
C GLU A 104 0.70 28.57 12.17
N GLU A 105 0.02 27.49 12.60
CA GLU A 105 0.33 26.72 13.81
C GLU A 105 1.02 25.39 13.50
N THR A 106 1.00 24.94 12.25
CA THR A 106 1.57 23.67 11.85
C THR A 106 3.04 23.83 11.51
N THR A 107 3.90 23.04 12.17
CA THR A 107 5.35 23.13 11.93
C THR A 107 5.77 22.50 10.60
N PRO A 108 6.89 22.95 10.01
CA PRO A 108 7.45 22.30 8.81
C PRO A 108 7.67 20.78 8.98
N GLU A 109 8.07 20.32 10.18
CA GLU A 109 8.30 18.91 10.48
C GLU A 109 7.00 18.10 10.33
N GLN A 110 5.86 18.62 10.75
CA GLN A 110 4.56 17.97 10.60
C GLN A 110 4.17 17.82 9.11
N TYR A 111 4.54 18.79 8.27
CA TYR A 111 4.42 18.62 6.81
C TYR A 111 5.35 17.54 6.28
N PHE A 112 6.63 17.55 6.68
CA PHE A 112 7.58 16.51 6.28
C PHE A 112 7.13 15.11 6.69
N ASP A 113 6.62 14.94 7.91
CA ASP A 113 6.09 13.65 8.38
C ASP A 113 4.91 13.19 7.53
N SER A 114 3.97 14.09 7.23
CA SER A 114 2.82 13.79 6.38
C SER A 114 3.27 13.38 4.96
N PHE A 115 4.21 14.12 4.37
CA PHE A 115 4.77 13.79 3.06
C PHE A 115 5.58 12.49 3.08
N ASN A 116 6.39 12.27 4.12
CA ASN A 116 7.22 11.08 4.23
C ASN A 116 6.39 9.79 4.22
N VAL A 117 5.25 9.80 4.91
CA VAL A 117 4.34 8.64 4.95
C VAL A 117 3.45 8.59 3.70
N ASN A 118 2.72 9.68 3.40
CA ASN A 118 1.62 9.66 2.43
C ASN A 118 2.08 9.75 0.96
N VAL A 119 3.30 10.20 0.70
CA VAL A 119 3.85 10.39 -0.64
C VAL A 119 5.12 9.57 -0.84
N VAL A 120 6.17 9.85 -0.06
CA VAL A 120 7.47 9.18 -0.23
C VAL A 120 7.37 7.69 0.13
N GLY A 121 6.56 7.32 1.11
CA GLY A 121 6.25 5.92 1.44
C GLY A 121 5.61 5.17 0.27
N VAL A 122 4.71 5.82 -0.46
CA VAL A 122 4.13 5.27 -1.70
C VAL A 122 5.20 5.07 -2.78
N VAL A 123 6.10 6.04 -2.95
CA VAL A 123 7.23 5.91 -3.89
C VAL A 123 8.12 4.73 -3.52
N ARG A 124 8.52 4.62 -2.23
CA ARG A 124 9.37 3.50 -1.75
C ARG A 124 8.74 2.14 -2.07
N CYS A 125 7.46 1.95 -1.73
CA CYS A 125 6.78 0.68 -1.97
C CYS A 125 6.61 0.39 -3.47
N THR A 126 6.25 1.41 -4.25
CA THR A 126 6.09 1.31 -5.70
C THR A 126 7.40 0.89 -6.39
N GLN A 127 8.52 1.48 -6.00
CA GLN A 127 9.85 1.14 -6.53
C GLN A 127 10.24 -0.32 -6.30
N GLN A 128 9.72 -0.98 -5.26
CA GLN A 128 10.02 -2.39 -5.01
C GLN A 128 9.31 -3.34 -6.00
N VAL A 129 8.12 -3.00 -6.47
CA VAL A 129 7.30 -3.86 -7.34
C VAL A 129 7.44 -3.53 -8.83
N LEU A 130 7.71 -2.28 -9.18
CA LEU A 130 7.77 -1.82 -10.57
C LEU A 130 8.73 -2.61 -11.48
N PRO A 131 9.96 -2.96 -11.06
CA PRO A 131 10.88 -3.70 -11.92
C PRO A 131 10.29 -5.04 -12.38
N GLN A 132 9.65 -5.76 -11.47
CA GLN A 132 9.02 -7.05 -11.75
C GLN A 132 7.75 -6.86 -12.61
N MET A 133 6.87 -5.90 -12.25
CA MET A 133 5.65 -5.61 -13.02
C MET A 133 5.98 -5.20 -14.46
N ARG A 134 7.04 -4.41 -14.66
CA ARG A 134 7.53 -4.04 -15.99
C ARG A 134 8.06 -5.24 -16.79
N ALA A 135 8.82 -6.10 -16.13
CA ALA A 135 9.38 -7.29 -16.77
C ALA A 135 8.30 -8.28 -17.23
N THR A 136 7.23 -8.42 -16.46
CA THR A 136 6.09 -9.28 -16.77
C THR A 136 5.02 -8.61 -17.63
N LYS A 137 5.11 -7.29 -17.83
CA LYS A 137 4.06 -6.45 -18.45
C LYS A 137 2.70 -6.63 -17.80
N SER A 138 2.68 -6.83 -16.49
CA SER A 138 1.48 -7.09 -15.73
C SER A 138 1.66 -6.60 -14.30
N GLY A 139 0.62 -5.99 -13.75
CA GLY A 139 0.57 -5.52 -12.38
C GLY A 139 -0.44 -4.39 -12.21
N THR A 140 -0.85 -4.18 -10.98
CA THR A 140 -1.77 -3.08 -10.62
C THR A 140 -1.27 -2.38 -9.37
N ILE A 141 -1.14 -1.05 -9.42
CA ILE A 141 -0.81 -0.23 -8.27
C ILE A 141 -2.02 0.64 -7.94
N ILE A 142 -2.50 0.55 -6.70
CA ILE A 142 -3.64 1.31 -6.20
C ILE A 142 -3.16 2.21 -5.07
N ASN A 143 -3.26 3.51 -5.26
CA ASN A 143 -2.92 4.51 -4.25
C ASN A 143 -4.19 5.02 -3.57
N ILE A 144 -4.30 4.85 -2.26
CA ILE A 144 -5.47 5.31 -1.50
C ILE A 144 -5.30 6.80 -1.20
N SER A 145 -5.98 7.61 -2.00
CA SER A 145 -6.02 9.05 -1.85
C SER A 145 -7.15 9.49 -0.87
N SER A 146 -7.73 10.63 -1.11
CA SER A 146 -8.81 11.20 -0.30
C SER A 146 -9.61 12.19 -1.14
N ILE A 147 -10.81 12.51 -0.71
CA ILE A 147 -11.58 13.65 -1.27
C ILE A 147 -10.76 14.96 -1.16
N VAL A 148 -9.95 15.11 -0.11
CA VAL A 148 -9.06 16.28 0.04
C VAL A 148 -7.85 16.26 -0.87
N GLY A 149 -7.64 15.26 -1.69
CA GLY A 149 -6.74 15.27 -2.83
C GLY A 149 -7.30 16.02 -4.05
N ARG A 150 -8.58 16.39 -4.02
CA ARG A 150 -9.29 17.11 -5.09
C ARG A 150 -9.89 18.45 -4.63
N ILE A 151 -10.19 18.57 -3.35
CA ILE A 151 -10.69 19.81 -2.74
C ILE A 151 -9.90 20.11 -1.47
N ALA A 152 -9.77 21.39 -1.12
CA ALA A 152 -9.14 21.78 0.15
C ALA A 152 -10.13 21.69 1.31
N ALA A 153 -9.64 21.31 2.49
CA ALA A 153 -10.37 21.35 3.75
C ALA A 153 -9.65 22.26 4.75
N VAL A 154 -10.42 23.02 5.53
CA VAL A 154 -9.88 23.90 6.56
C VAL A 154 -9.22 23.06 7.66
N ALA A 155 -8.13 23.57 8.22
CA ALA A 155 -7.39 22.97 9.33
C ALA A 155 -6.86 21.53 9.06
N GLN A 156 -6.54 21.23 7.80
CA GLN A 156 -5.94 19.95 7.39
C GLN A 156 -4.78 20.14 6.40
N SER A 157 -4.08 21.28 6.48
CA SER A 157 -3.09 21.66 5.47
C SER A 157 -2.02 20.60 5.17
N PRO A 158 -1.35 19.95 6.15
CA PRO A 158 -0.36 18.90 5.84
C PRO A 158 -0.97 17.71 5.12
N TYR A 159 -2.16 17.29 5.53
CA TYR A 159 -2.85 16.17 4.92
C TYR A 159 -3.34 16.49 3.51
N VAL A 160 -4.01 17.64 3.33
CA VAL A 160 -4.48 18.12 2.03
C VAL A 160 -3.33 18.18 1.03
N THR A 161 -2.23 18.86 1.38
CA THR A 161 -1.08 19.01 0.48
C THR A 161 -0.45 17.66 0.12
N SER A 162 -0.34 16.74 1.06
CA SER A 162 0.18 15.40 0.79
C SER A 162 -0.73 14.60 -0.15
N LYS A 163 -2.05 14.72 -0.01
CA LYS A 163 -3.01 14.01 -0.88
C LYS A 163 -3.08 14.62 -2.29
N TRP A 164 -2.94 15.93 -2.44
CA TRP A 164 -2.77 16.56 -3.76
C TRP A 164 -1.47 16.10 -4.43
N ALA A 165 -0.38 16.02 -3.69
CA ALA A 165 0.88 15.49 -4.20
C ALA A 165 0.76 14.02 -4.62
N LEU A 166 0.01 13.20 -3.89
CA LEU A 166 -0.25 11.80 -4.23
C LEU A 166 -1.05 11.66 -5.53
N GLU A 167 -2.01 12.53 -5.78
CA GLU A 167 -2.75 12.57 -7.06
C GLU A 167 -1.79 12.84 -8.23
N GLY A 168 -0.95 13.89 -8.12
CA GLY A 168 0.03 14.19 -9.16
C GLY A 168 1.06 13.09 -9.36
N LEU A 169 1.54 12.45 -8.28
CA LEU A 169 2.41 11.28 -8.36
C LEU A 169 1.72 10.12 -9.10
N THR A 170 0.45 9.87 -8.80
CA THR A 170 -0.31 8.76 -9.40
C THR A 170 -0.53 8.97 -10.90
N GLU A 171 -0.86 10.20 -11.30
CA GLU A 171 -1.02 10.56 -12.71
C GLU A 171 0.32 10.45 -13.47
N GLY A 172 1.41 11.00 -12.91
CA GLY A 172 2.74 10.88 -13.48
C GLY A 172 3.17 9.42 -13.66
N LEU A 173 3.00 8.60 -12.62
CA LEU A 173 3.33 7.18 -12.69
C LEU A 173 2.50 6.46 -13.76
N ALA A 174 1.22 6.77 -13.91
CA ALA A 174 0.37 6.16 -14.93
C ALA A 174 0.91 6.43 -16.36
N HIS A 175 1.42 7.64 -16.62
CA HIS A 175 2.09 7.96 -17.89
C HIS A 175 3.41 7.21 -18.08
N GLU A 176 4.21 7.09 -17.01
CA GLU A 176 5.51 6.39 -17.06
C GLU A 176 5.35 4.88 -17.35
N VAL A 177 4.29 4.25 -16.86
CA VAL A 177 4.07 2.80 -17.02
C VAL A 177 3.17 2.43 -18.19
N ALA A 178 2.51 3.41 -18.83
CA ALA A 178 1.60 3.18 -19.95
C ALA A 178 2.20 2.35 -21.12
N PRO A 179 3.54 2.38 -21.41
CA PRO A 179 4.14 1.56 -22.44
C PRO A 179 4.31 0.07 -22.08
N PHE A 180 4.09 -0.31 -20.86
CA PHE A 180 4.34 -1.67 -20.33
C PHE A 180 3.05 -2.38 -19.99
#